data_087cf12416df46e7268f31faea4e6db5
#
_entry.id   087cf12416df46e7268f31faea4e6db5
#
_cell.length_a   1.000
_cell.length_b   1.000
_cell.length_c   1.000
_cell.angle_alpha   90.00
_cell.angle_beta   90.00
_cell.angle_gamma   90.00
#
_symmetry.space_group_name_H-M   'P 1'
#
loop_
_entity.id
_entity.type
_entity.pdbx_description
1 polymer ?
#
loop_
_entity_poly.entity_id
_entity_poly.type
_entity_poly.pdbx_seq_one_letter_code
_entity_poly.pdbx_strand_id
1 'polypeptide(L)'
;MEIWARLRRDTLALAALAVLTLAGVAALAGPWLTPYDPVAVDLAANYQPSSAAHPLGTDHLGRDTLSRLIAGARVSLGIALAATVSGLAAGGAIGLLAAWRRGLIERALLQLVDILLALPELLLAMSAITILGRGTMSTVVAVAVYAVPSFARIVRAAAQPIVQGEFVAAARAAGASDARVLLFHVL
;
A
#
# COMPACT_ATOMS: atom_id res chain seq x y z
N MET A 1 12.16 12.66 -21.56
CA MET A 1 11.27 13.80 -21.89
C MET A 1 9.90 13.37 -22.44
N GLU A 2 9.76 12.21 -23.07
CA GLU A 2 8.49 11.75 -23.66
C GLU A 2 7.36 11.46 -22.66
N ILE A 3 7.66 10.90 -21.48
CA ILE A 3 6.65 10.55 -20.47
C ILE A 3 5.92 11.81 -19.97
N TRP A 4 6.66 12.89 -19.73
CA TRP A 4 6.11 14.16 -19.26
C TRP A 4 5.24 14.85 -20.33
N ALA A 5 5.63 14.74 -21.61
CA ALA A 5 4.83 15.26 -22.72
C ALA A 5 3.52 14.46 -22.92
N ARG A 6 3.54 13.15 -22.70
CA ARG A 6 2.33 12.30 -22.74
C ARG A 6 1.40 12.59 -21.55
N LEU A 7 1.96 12.71 -20.34
CA LEU A 7 1.19 13.01 -19.13
C LEU A 7 0.42 14.33 -19.27
N ARG A 8 1.05 15.38 -19.84
CA ARG A 8 0.41 16.69 -20.05
C ARG A 8 -0.76 16.67 -21.06
N ARG A 9 -0.84 15.64 -21.89
CA ARG A 9 -1.92 15.49 -22.89
C ARG A 9 -3.08 14.65 -22.39
N ASP A 10 -2.87 13.92 -21.29
CA ASP A 10 -3.88 13.08 -20.68
C ASP A 10 -4.55 13.82 -19.51
N THR A 11 -5.76 14.35 -19.78
CA THR A 11 -6.52 15.12 -18.78
C THR A 11 -6.92 14.27 -17.58
N LEU A 12 -7.15 12.95 -17.78
CA LEU A 12 -7.50 12.05 -16.70
C LEU A 12 -6.28 11.82 -15.79
N ALA A 13 -5.11 11.64 -16.38
CA ALA A 13 -3.86 11.48 -15.62
C ALA A 13 -3.51 12.75 -14.85
N LEU A 14 -3.74 13.94 -15.41
CA LEU A 14 -3.55 15.21 -14.71
C LEU A 14 -4.53 15.37 -13.54
N ALA A 15 -5.80 15.01 -13.74
CA ALA A 15 -6.80 15.05 -12.66
C ALA A 15 -6.43 14.07 -11.54
N ALA A 16 -6.02 12.85 -11.86
CA ALA A 16 -5.56 11.88 -10.87
C ALA A 16 -4.33 12.38 -10.09
N LEU A 17 -3.36 12.98 -10.79
CA LEU A 17 -2.18 13.57 -10.17
C LEU A 17 -2.56 14.73 -9.23
N ALA A 18 -3.50 15.58 -9.63
CA ALA A 18 -3.98 16.67 -8.79
C ALA A 18 -4.64 16.15 -7.51
N VAL A 19 -5.50 15.12 -7.60
CA VAL A 19 -6.14 14.50 -6.44
C VAL A 19 -5.10 13.87 -5.50
N LEU A 20 -4.13 13.13 -6.05
CA LEU A 20 -3.05 12.53 -5.25
C LEU A 20 -2.17 13.60 -4.59
N THR A 21 -1.87 14.68 -5.29
CA THR A 21 -1.09 15.80 -4.74
C THR A 21 -1.86 16.48 -3.60
N LEU A 22 -3.15 16.76 -3.80
CA LEU A 22 -4.02 17.31 -2.76
C LEU A 22 -4.09 16.42 -1.51
N ALA A 23 -4.30 15.12 -1.71
CA ALA A 23 -4.31 14.14 -0.62
C ALA A 23 -2.96 14.08 0.11
N GLY A 24 -1.85 14.13 -0.63
CA GLY A 24 -0.49 14.17 -0.09
C GLY A 24 -0.23 15.45 0.72
N VAL A 25 -0.64 16.60 0.21
CA VAL A 25 -0.54 17.88 0.92
C VAL A 25 -1.40 17.86 2.19
N ALA A 26 -2.65 17.38 2.11
CA ALA A 26 -3.51 17.22 3.26
C ALA A 26 -2.88 16.28 4.32
N ALA A 27 -2.26 15.20 3.92
CA ALA A 27 -1.60 14.27 4.84
C ALA A 27 -0.37 14.87 5.52
N LEU A 28 0.44 15.62 4.80
CA LEU A 28 1.67 16.20 5.33
C LEU A 28 1.43 17.49 6.11
N ALA A 29 0.63 18.40 5.55
CA ALA A 29 0.35 19.70 6.11
C ALA A 29 -0.91 19.72 7.00
N GLY A 30 -1.60 18.58 7.16
CA GLY A 30 -2.84 18.47 7.90
C GLY A 30 -2.86 19.16 9.27
N PRO A 31 -1.86 18.98 10.13
CA PRO A 31 -1.82 19.65 11.45
C PRO A 31 -1.87 21.18 11.39
N TRP A 32 -1.43 21.78 10.29
CA TRP A 32 -1.45 23.23 10.08
C TRP A 32 -2.63 23.70 9.24
N LEU A 33 -3.31 22.79 8.55
CA LEU A 33 -4.43 23.09 7.66
C LEU A 33 -5.80 22.85 8.29
N THR A 34 -5.88 22.12 9.41
CA THR A 34 -7.14 21.86 10.11
C THR A 34 -7.62 23.11 10.82
N PRO A 35 -8.81 23.68 10.45
CA PRO A 35 -9.35 24.85 11.12
C PRO A 35 -9.76 24.59 12.56
N TYR A 36 -10.20 23.37 12.85
CA TYR A 36 -10.69 22.91 14.15
C TYR A 36 -10.01 21.61 14.56
N ASP A 37 -10.08 21.26 15.86
CA ASP A 37 -9.70 19.95 16.34
C ASP A 37 -10.63 18.88 15.73
N PRO A 38 -10.09 17.90 14.96
CA PRO A 38 -10.90 16.89 14.27
C PRO A 38 -11.72 15.98 15.20
N VAL A 39 -11.38 15.93 16.50
CA VAL A 39 -12.05 15.09 17.50
C VAL A 39 -12.91 15.87 18.49
N ALA A 40 -12.85 17.22 18.48
CA ALA A 40 -13.67 18.05 19.35
C ALA A 40 -15.16 17.84 19.06
N VAL A 41 -15.92 17.49 20.09
CA VAL A 41 -17.37 17.26 20.01
C VAL A 41 -18.11 18.51 20.42
N ASP A 42 -19.04 18.95 19.58
CA ASP A 42 -19.98 20.04 19.89
C ASP A 42 -21.41 19.63 19.50
N LEU A 43 -22.14 19.07 20.46
CA LEU A 43 -23.51 18.59 20.22
C LEU A 43 -24.50 19.69 19.83
N ALA A 44 -24.17 20.98 20.11
CA ALA A 44 -25.01 22.11 19.68
C ALA A 44 -24.82 22.40 18.17
N ALA A 45 -23.70 22.01 17.61
CA ALA A 45 -23.38 22.14 16.19
C ALA A 45 -23.66 20.86 15.36
N ASN A 46 -24.51 19.95 15.85
CA ASN A 46 -24.85 18.70 15.23
C ASN A 46 -25.49 18.88 13.84
N TYR A 47 -24.98 18.17 12.82
CA TYR A 47 -25.45 18.19 11.42
C TYR A 47 -25.67 19.59 10.82
N GLN A 48 -24.83 20.55 11.16
CA GLN A 48 -24.88 21.85 10.52
C GLN A 48 -24.51 21.76 9.04
N PRO A 49 -25.22 22.46 8.15
CA PRO A 49 -24.89 22.51 6.74
C PRO A 49 -23.57 23.25 6.50
N SER A 50 -23.08 23.16 5.27
CA SER A 50 -21.93 23.95 4.82
C SER A 50 -22.10 25.43 5.06
N SER A 51 -21.11 26.07 5.68
CA SER A 51 -21.07 27.47 6.05
C SER A 51 -19.67 28.04 5.98
N ALA A 52 -19.50 29.34 6.16
CA ALA A 52 -18.17 29.96 6.21
C ALA A 52 -17.32 29.45 7.39
N ALA A 53 -17.96 29.11 8.53
CA ALA A 53 -17.29 28.50 9.68
C ALA A 53 -16.97 27.03 9.44
N HIS A 54 -17.88 26.27 8.85
CA HIS A 54 -17.73 24.84 8.56
C HIS A 54 -17.93 24.57 7.08
N PRO A 55 -16.89 24.68 6.23
CA PRO A 55 -17.02 24.60 4.76
C PRO A 55 -17.64 23.29 4.25
N LEU A 56 -17.47 22.17 4.95
CA LEU A 56 -18.12 20.89 4.65
C LEU A 56 -19.18 20.50 5.69
N GLY A 57 -19.61 21.46 6.50
CA GLY A 57 -20.56 21.19 7.57
C GLY A 57 -19.97 20.39 8.72
N THR A 58 -20.86 19.92 9.61
CA THR A 58 -20.49 19.12 10.78
C THR A 58 -21.15 17.75 10.76
N ASP A 59 -20.57 16.78 11.48
CA ASP A 59 -21.10 15.43 11.58
C ASP A 59 -22.15 15.28 12.71
N HIS A 60 -22.58 14.04 12.98
CA HIS A 60 -23.56 13.71 14.01
C HIS A 60 -23.12 14.03 15.45
N LEU A 61 -21.86 14.32 15.67
CA LEU A 61 -21.30 14.77 16.96
C LEU A 61 -20.89 16.24 16.94
N GLY A 62 -21.27 16.99 15.88
CA GLY A 62 -20.90 18.39 15.70
C GLY A 62 -19.43 18.63 15.37
N ARG A 63 -18.68 17.59 15.00
CA ARG A 63 -17.27 17.72 14.63
C ARG A 63 -17.14 18.26 13.21
N ASP A 64 -16.17 19.14 12.97
CA ASP A 64 -15.95 19.72 11.65
C ASP A 64 -15.51 18.66 10.62
N THR A 65 -16.32 18.52 9.57
CA THR A 65 -16.10 17.48 8.53
C THR A 65 -14.82 17.72 7.73
N LEU A 66 -14.49 19.00 7.45
CA LEU A 66 -13.25 19.32 6.70
C LEU A 66 -12.01 18.97 7.51
N SER A 67 -11.95 19.34 8.78
CA SER A 67 -10.84 19.02 9.67
C SER A 67 -10.65 17.50 9.81
N ARG A 68 -11.76 16.75 9.90
CA ARG A 68 -11.74 15.29 9.94
C ARG A 68 -11.24 14.66 8.65
N LEU A 69 -11.62 15.21 7.49
CA LEU A 69 -11.18 14.74 6.19
C LEU A 69 -9.67 14.93 6.03
N ILE A 70 -9.16 16.11 6.39
CA ILE A 70 -7.73 16.42 6.34
C ILE A 70 -6.93 15.52 7.29
N ALA A 71 -7.36 15.37 8.54
CA ALA A 71 -6.70 14.49 9.51
C ALA A 71 -6.77 13.01 9.08
N GLY A 72 -7.93 12.58 8.54
CA GLY A 72 -8.13 11.24 8.01
C GLY A 72 -7.22 10.89 6.83
N ALA A 73 -6.92 11.86 5.96
CA ALA A 73 -6.00 11.67 4.83
C ALA A 73 -4.61 11.23 5.31
N ARG A 74 -4.08 11.85 6.38
CA ARG A 74 -2.78 11.48 6.96
C ARG A 74 -2.76 10.04 7.46
N VAL A 75 -3.80 9.63 8.19
CA VAL A 75 -3.90 8.28 8.73
C VAL A 75 -4.05 7.26 7.61
N SER A 76 -4.95 7.51 6.65
CA SER A 76 -5.24 6.59 5.54
C SER A 76 -4.03 6.41 4.62
N LEU A 77 -3.36 7.50 4.22
CA LEU A 77 -2.17 7.41 3.37
C LEU A 77 -1.00 6.79 4.12
N GLY A 78 -0.85 7.07 5.42
CA GLY A 78 0.16 6.42 6.26
C GLY A 78 -0.02 4.90 6.33
N ILE A 79 -1.25 4.45 6.57
CA ILE A 79 -1.60 3.01 6.57
C ILE A 79 -1.35 2.41 5.19
N ALA A 80 -1.85 3.03 4.13
CA ALA A 80 -1.71 2.52 2.77
C ALA A 80 -0.23 2.37 2.37
N LEU A 81 0.60 3.37 2.65
CA LEU A 81 2.03 3.33 2.34
C LEU A 81 2.75 2.26 3.15
N ALA A 82 2.54 2.22 4.48
CA ALA A 82 3.16 1.23 5.35
C ALA A 82 2.76 -0.19 4.96
N ALA A 83 1.48 -0.43 4.69
CA ALA A 83 0.97 -1.73 4.27
C ALA A 83 1.52 -2.15 2.89
N THR A 84 1.57 -1.23 1.93
CA THR A 84 2.11 -1.49 0.60
C THR A 84 3.59 -1.84 0.65
N VAL A 85 4.41 -1.06 1.38
CA VAL A 85 5.84 -1.33 1.53
C VAL A 85 6.08 -2.66 2.23
N SER A 86 5.35 -2.94 3.31
CA SER A 86 5.46 -4.21 4.04
C SER A 86 5.00 -5.40 3.20
N GLY A 87 3.87 -5.27 2.51
CA GLY A 87 3.35 -6.29 1.61
C GLY A 87 4.26 -6.55 0.41
N LEU A 88 4.84 -5.50 -0.18
CA LEU A 88 5.82 -5.62 -1.26
C LEU A 88 7.12 -6.28 -0.78
N ALA A 89 7.63 -5.90 0.39
CA ALA A 89 8.84 -6.50 0.95
C ALA A 89 8.64 -8.00 1.21
N ALA A 90 7.56 -8.39 1.89
CA ALA A 90 7.28 -9.79 2.19
C ALA A 90 6.89 -10.58 0.92
N GLY A 91 5.94 -10.09 0.14
CA GLY A 91 5.50 -10.74 -1.10
C GLY A 91 6.59 -10.79 -2.15
N GLY A 92 7.33 -9.69 -2.31
CA GLY A 92 8.49 -9.64 -3.21
C GLY A 92 9.57 -10.65 -2.85
N ALA A 93 9.90 -10.78 -1.57
CA ALA A 93 10.85 -11.79 -1.10
C ALA A 93 10.35 -13.23 -1.39
N ILE A 94 9.07 -13.51 -1.12
CA ILE A 94 8.45 -14.81 -1.43
C ILE A 94 8.49 -15.08 -2.95
N GLY A 95 8.07 -14.09 -3.77
CA GLY A 95 8.02 -14.21 -5.22
C GLY A 95 9.42 -14.42 -5.84
N LEU A 96 10.40 -13.64 -5.38
CA LEU A 96 11.78 -13.77 -5.82
C LEU A 96 12.39 -15.10 -5.43
N LEU A 97 12.17 -15.55 -4.19
CA LEU A 97 12.64 -16.85 -3.70
C LEU A 97 11.98 -18.00 -4.46
N ALA A 98 10.69 -17.92 -4.77
CA ALA A 98 9.98 -18.90 -5.56
C ALA A 98 10.50 -18.97 -7.01
N ALA A 99 10.84 -17.82 -7.62
CA ALA A 99 11.46 -17.80 -8.95
C ALA A 99 12.88 -18.39 -8.96
N TRP A 100 13.64 -18.18 -7.87
CA TRP A 100 15.03 -18.64 -7.75
C TRP A 100 15.16 -20.12 -7.39
N ARG A 101 14.37 -20.59 -6.41
CA ARG A 101 14.39 -21.95 -5.87
C ARG A 101 13.29 -22.81 -6.48
N ARG A 102 13.59 -23.50 -7.57
CA ARG A 102 12.66 -24.41 -8.24
C ARG A 102 12.33 -25.66 -7.41
N GLY A 103 11.24 -26.33 -7.78
CA GLY A 103 10.87 -27.62 -7.21
C GLY A 103 10.02 -27.51 -5.95
N LEU A 104 10.39 -28.21 -4.86
CA LEU A 104 9.57 -28.27 -3.65
C LEU A 104 9.42 -26.94 -2.94
N ILE A 105 10.47 -26.12 -2.90
CA ILE A 105 10.44 -24.80 -2.25
C ILE A 105 9.49 -23.87 -3.00
N GLU A 106 9.58 -23.81 -4.32
CA GLU A 106 8.66 -23.05 -5.14
C GLU A 106 7.22 -23.45 -4.89
N ARG A 107 6.94 -24.77 -4.92
CA ARG A 107 5.59 -25.30 -4.69
C ARG A 107 5.06 -24.92 -3.30
N ALA A 108 5.86 -25.08 -2.26
CA ALA A 108 5.47 -24.74 -0.89
C ALA A 108 5.16 -23.23 -0.73
N LEU A 109 5.99 -22.35 -1.31
CA LEU A 109 5.79 -20.91 -1.27
C LEU A 109 4.53 -20.51 -2.04
N LEU A 110 4.29 -21.08 -3.22
CA LEU A 110 3.09 -20.80 -4.00
C LEU A 110 1.83 -21.34 -3.31
N GLN A 111 1.90 -22.51 -2.67
CA GLN A 111 0.78 -23.03 -1.89
C GLN A 111 0.44 -22.14 -0.71
N LEU A 112 1.44 -21.56 -0.02
CA LEU A 112 1.19 -20.55 1.02
C LEU A 112 0.48 -19.32 0.46
N VAL A 113 0.93 -18.82 -0.69
CA VAL A 113 0.28 -17.71 -1.41
C VAL A 113 -1.17 -18.04 -1.76
N ASP A 114 -1.44 -19.25 -2.24
CA ASP A 114 -2.78 -19.71 -2.62
C ASP A 114 -3.71 -19.86 -1.39
N ILE A 115 -3.17 -20.33 -0.26
CA ILE A 115 -3.92 -20.38 1.02
C ILE A 115 -4.33 -18.97 1.45
N LEU A 116 -3.43 -18.00 1.39
CA LEU A 116 -3.75 -16.61 1.74
C LEU A 116 -4.82 -16.02 0.81
N LEU A 117 -4.80 -16.33 -0.48
CA LEU A 117 -5.81 -15.89 -1.44
C LEU A 117 -7.16 -16.57 -1.28
N ALA A 118 -7.19 -17.78 -0.71
CA ALA A 118 -8.43 -18.49 -0.45
C ALA A 118 -9.23 -17.88 0.72
N LEU A 119 -8.57 -17.09 1.58
CA LEU A 119 -9.22 -16.44 2.72
C LEU A 119 -9.91 -15.15 2.27
N PRO A 120 -11.18 -14.93 2.62
CA PRO A 120 -11.85 -13.66 2.39
C PRO A 120 -11.12 -12.52 3.09
N GLU A 121 -10.91 -11.41 2.38
CA GLU A 121 -10.19 -10.22 2.88
C GLU A 121 -10.70 -9.74 4.24
N LEU A 122 -12.03 -9.68 4.40
CA LEU A 122 -12.67 -9.25 5.64
C LEU A 122 -12.33 -10.17 6.82
N LEU A 123 -12.21 -11.49 6.59
CA LEU A 123 -11.85 -12.43 7.65
C LEU A 123 -10.39 -12.22 8.10
N LEU A 124 -9.48 -11.96 7.17
CA LEU A 124 -8.09 -11.62 7.50
C LEU A 124 -8.01 -10.33 8.33
N ALA A 125 -8.76 -9.29 7.92
CA ALA A 125 -8.80 -8.03 8.63
C ALA A 125 -9.37 -8.19 10.06
N MET A 126 -10.47 -8.91 10.20
CA MET A 126 -11.08 -9.19 11.51
C MET A 126 -10.15 -10.03 12.41
N SER A 127 -9.49 -11.03 11.84
CA SER A 127 -8.52 -11.85 12.58
C SER A 127 -7.33 -11.02 13.07
N ALA A 128 -6.80 -10.13 12.23
CA ALA A 128 -5.72 -9.22 12.62
C ALA A 128 -6.14 -8.31 13.78
N ILE A 129 -7.34 -7.73 13.73
CA ILE A 129 -7.87 -6.88 14.81
C ILE A 129 -8.10 -7.69 16.10
N THR A 130 -8.54 -8.93 15.97
CA THR A 130 -8.78 -9.81 17.14
C THR A 130 -7.49 -10.19 17.85
N ILE A 131 -6.44 -10.50 17.09
CA ILE A 131 -5.14 -10.94 17.62
C ILE A 131 -4.29 -9.77 18.12
N LEU A 132 -4.20 -8.69 17.33
CA LEU A 132 -3.31 -7.56 17.59
C LEU A 132 -3.99 -6.42 18.36
N GLY A 133 -5.31 -6.51 18.57
CA GLY A 133 -6.08 -5.42 19.15
C GLY A 133 -6.49 -4.36 18.12
N ARG A 134 -7.28 -3.38 18.59
CA ARG A 134 -7.73 -2.25 17.75
C ARG A 134 -6.59 -1.23 17.60
N GLY A 135 -6.35 -0.77 16.36
CA GLY A 135 -5.36 0.28 16.13
C GLY A 135 -4.82 0.32 14.70
N THR A 136 -4.04 1.35 14.43
CA THR A 136 -3.43 1.59 13.12
C THR A 136 -2.51 0.44 12.71
N MET A 137 -1.75 -0.13 13.66
CA MET A 137 -0.84 -1.24 13.38
C MET A 137 -1.58 -2.49 12.93
N SER A 138 -2.70 -2.85 13.57
CA SER A 138 -3.53 -3.99 13.16
C SER A 138 -4.06 -3.84 11.75
N THR A 139 -4.46 -2.62 11.38
CA THR A 139 -4.92 -2.30 10.02
C THR A 139 -3.77 -2.42 9.02
N VAL A 140 -2.57 -1.89 9.34
CA VAL A 140 -1.38 -2.03 8.49
C VAL A 140 -1.05 -3.49 8.26
N VAL A 141 -1.02 -4.32 9.30
CA VAL A 141 -0.73 -5.75 9.19
C VAL A 141 -1.78 -6.47 8.36
N ALA A 142 -3.07 -6.20 8.60
CA ALA A 142 -4.16 -6.82 7.85
C ALA A 142 -4.05 -6.55 6.34
N VAL A 143 -3.87 -5.27 5.98
CA VAL A 143 -3.74 -4.86 4.57
C VAL A 143 -2.43 -5.38 3.95
N ALA A 144 -1.32 -5.37 4.70
CA ALA A 144 -0.05 -5.91 4.23
C ALA A 144 -0.15 -7.42 3.93
N VAL A 145 -0.72 -8.21 4.83
CA VAL A 145 -0.90 -9.67 4.65
C VAL A 145 -1.76 -9.96 3.43
N TYR A 146 -2.84 -9.19 3.24
CA TYR A 146 -3.69 -9.31 2.05
C TYR A 146 -2.93 -8.97 0.74
N ALA A 147 -2.03 -8.00 0.78
CA ALA A 147 -1.25 -7.58 -0.39
C ALA A 147 -0.11 -8.56 -0.76
N VAL A 148 0.42 -9.33 0.20
CA VAL A 148 1.54 -10.28 0.00
C VAL A 148 1.34 -11.21 -1.20
N PRO A 149 0.20 -11.91 -1.38
CA PRO A 149 0.01 -12.84 -2.49
C PRO A 149 0.11 -12.16 -3.87
N SER A 150 -0.48 -10.97 -4.01
CA SER A 150 -0.46 -10.21 -5.26
C SER A 150 0.97 -9.81 -5.63
N PHE A 151 1.73 -9.27 -4.69
CA PHE A 151 3.13 -8.92 -4.91
C PHE A 151 4.00 -10.14 -5.18
N ALA A 152 3.78 -11.24 -4.46
CA ALA A 152 4.52 -12.48 -4.68
C ALA A 152 4.34 -13.02 -6.11
N ARG A 153 3.11 -13.01 -6.63
CA ARG A 153 2.83 -13.44 -8.00
C ARG A 153 3.43 -12.51 -9.05
N ILE A 154 3.32 -11.19 -8.86
CA ILE A 154 3.86 -10.19 -9.79
C ILE A 154 5.38 -10.31 -9.86
N VAL A 155 6.05 -10.30 -8.70
CA VAL A 155 7.51 -10.37 -8.64
C VAL A 155 8.02 -11.70 -9.18
N ARG A 156 7.36 -12.84 -8.86
CA ARG A 156 7.72 -14.14 -9.42
C ARG A 156 7.60 -14.14 -10.95
N ALA A 157 6.48 -13.63 -11.49
CA ALA A 157 6.28 -13.60 -12.94
C ALA A 157 7.32 -12.73 -13.65
N ALA A 158 7.71 -11.61 -13.06
CA ALA A 158 8.75 -10.73 -13.60
C ALA A 158 10.16 -11.34 -13.47
N ALA A 159 10.48 -11.96 -12.32
CA ALA A 159 11.81 -12.53 -12.07
C ALA A 159 12.07 -13.85 -12.81
N GLN A 160 11.03 -14.65 -13.04
CA GLN A 160 11.20 -16.00 -13.62
C GLN A 160 11.91 -16.03 -14.98
N PRO A 161 11.58 -15.21 -15.99
CA PRO A 161 12.30 -15.20 -17.26
C PRO A 161 13.76 -14.72 -17.10
N ILE A 162 13.99 -13.77 -16.18
CA ILE A 162 15.32 -13.23 -15.91
C ILE A 162 16.22 -14.31 -15.29
N VAL A 163 15.73 -15.00 -14.27
CA VAL A 163 16.45 -16.09 -13.59
C VAL A 163 16.79 -17.23 -14.55
N GLN A 164 16.02 -17.42 -15.62
CA GLN A 164 16.25 -18.44 -16.65
C GLN A 164 17.16 -17.96 -17.78
N GLY A 165 17.55 -16.70 -17.77
CA GLY A 165 18.39 -16.10 -18.80
C GLY A 165 19.80 -16.67 -18.84
N GLU A 166 20.38 -16.78 -20.04
CA GLU A 166 21.73 -17.29 -20.27
C GLU A 166 22.80 -16.51 -19.51
N PHE A 167 22.60 -15.21 -19.32
CA PHE A 167 23.55 -14.38 -18.58
C PHE A 167 23.60 -14.75 -17.08
N VAL A 168 22.49 -15.22 -16.48
CA VAL A 168 22.47 -15.73 -15.10
C VAL A 168 23.26 -17.03 -15.02
N ALA A 169 23.11 -17.92 -16.01
CA ALA A 169 23.89 -19.14 -16.09
C ALA A 169 25.39 -18.84 -16.25
N ALA A 170 25.75 -17.88 -17.10
CA ALA A 170 27.12 -17.42 -17.27
C ALA A 170 27.72 -16.79 -16.01
N ALA A 171 26.96 -15.95 -15.31
CA ALA A 171 27.39 -15.33 -14.06
C ALA A 171 27.65 -16.39 -12.97
N ARG A 172 26.81 -17.41 -12.86
CA ARG A 172 27.02 -18.55 -11.94
C ARG A 172 28.25 -19.37 -12.33
N ALA A 173 28.45 -19.64 -13.62
CA ALA A 173 29.64 -20.33 -14.11
C ALA A 173 30.94 -19.57 -13.82
N ALA A 174 30.87 -18.22 -13.82
CA ALA A 174 31.95 -17.33 -13.41
C ALA A 174 32.16 -17.23 -11.88
N GLY A 175 31.40 -17.97 -11.08
CA GLY A 175 31.56 -18.03 -9.63
C GLY A 175 30.79 -16.95 -8.86
N ALA A 176 29.86 -16.24 -9.48
CA ALA A 176 29.02 -15.28 -8.76
C ALA A 176 28.10 -15.98 -7.74
N SER A 177 28.04 -15.47 -6.52
CA SER A 177 27.14 -15.98 -5.49
C SER A 177 25.67 -15.71 -5.84
N ASP A 178 24.77 -16.59 -5.38
CA ASP A 178 23.31 -16.45 -5.55
C ASP A 178 22.80 -15.07 -5.13
N ALA A 179 23.26 -14.56 -3.98
CA ALA A 179 22.88 -13.23 -3.48
C ALA A 179 23.32 -12.10 -4.43
N ARG A 180 24.54 -12.20 -4.98
CA ARG A 180 25.04 -11.20 -5.94
C ARG A 180 24.21 -11.22 -7.23
N VAL A 181 23.90 -12.40 -7.75
CA VAL A 181 23.08 -12.52 -8.97
C VAL A 181 21.68 -11.97 -8.73
N LEU A 182 21.04 -12.30 -7.60
CA LEU A 182 19.71 -11.80 -7.27
C LEU A 182 19.66 -10.26 -7.14
N LEU A 183 20.63 -9.67 -6.42
CA LEU A 183 20.62 -8.24 -6.14
C LEU A 183 21.03 -7.36 -7.32
N PHE A 184 21.91 -7.84 -8.20
CA PHE A 184 22.48 -7.01 -9.27
C PHE A 184 22.05 -7.39 -10.69
N HIS A 185 21.40 -8.54 -10.85
CA HIS A 185 21.00 -9.02 -12.18
C HIS A 185 19.51 -9.36 -12.27
N VAL A 186 18.81 -9.54 -11.15
CA VAL A 186 17.37 -9.89 -11.14
C VAL A 186 16.52 -8.76 -10.59
N LEU A 187 16.95 -8.03 -9.56
CA LEU A 187 16.32 -6.83 -9.02
C LEU A 187 16.80 -5.58 -9.75
#